data_883f53a5805fef31604c5826424b10ba
#
_entry.id   883f53a5805fef31604c5826424b10ba
#
_cell.length_a   1.000
_cell.length_b   1.000
_cell.length_c   1.000
_cell.angle_alpha   90.00
_cell.angle_beta   90.00
_cell.angle_gamma   90.00
#
_symmetry.space_group_name_H-M   'P 1'
#
loop_
_entity.id
_entity.type
_entity.pdbx_description
1 polymer ?
#
loop_
_entity_poly.entity_id
_entity_poly.type
_entity_poly.pdbx_seq_one_letter_code
_entity_poly.pdbx_strand_id
1 'polypeptide(L)'
;MNEYDVIVCGGGPSGAATAFYAAKAGMKVLVIDKSKFPRDKACGGLLTARLFDELPELEPYIKPIIECASNDVNLYSPSMKYRIDFEFPEGTPWNITREVFDNAVLEAAG
;
A
#
# COMPACT_ATOMS: atom_id res chain seq x y z
N MET A 1 -31.99 8.76 4.42
CA MET A 1 -31.14 8.44 3.24
C MET A 1 -29.70 8.73 3.62
N ASN A 2 -28.82 7.79 3.37
CA ASN A 2 -27.40 8.05 3.55
C ASN A 2 -26.88 8.76 2.31
N GLU A 3 -26.35 9.95 2.49
CA GLU A 3 -25.73 10.73 1.42
C GLU A 3 -24.21 10.67 1.60
N TYR A 4 -23.50 10.45 0.51
CA TYR A 4 -22.05 10.43 0.45
C TYR A 4 -21.56 11.47 -0.56
N ASP A 5 -20.48 12.14 -0.23
CA ASP A 5 -19.82 13.09 -1.14
C ASP A 5 -18.99 12.36 -2.19
N VAL A 6 -18.42 11.19 -1.81
CA VAL A 6 -17.55 10.39 -2.66
C VAL A 6 -17.87 8.91 -2.50
N ILE A 7 -17.95 8.20 -3.61
CA ILE A 7 -18.02 6.72 -3.64
C ILE A 7 -16.76 6.20 -4.32
N VAL A 8 -15.99 5.41 -3.59
CA VAL A 8 -14.75 4.78 -4.08
C VAL A 8 -15.04 3.32 -4.42
N CYS A 9 -14.85 2.95 -5.68
CA CYS A 9 -15.01 1.57 -6.14
C CYS A 9 -13.66 0.85 -6.11
N GLY A 10 -13.50 -0.04 -5.14
CA GLY A 10 -12.30 -0.79 -4.86
C GLY A 10 -11.58 -0.31 -3.61
N GLY A 11 -11.39 -1.22 -2.66
CA GLY A 11 -10.72 -0.98 -1.37
C GLY A 11 -9.23 -1.38 -1.36
N GLY A 12 -8.61 -1.56 -2.53
CA GLY A 12 -7.17 -1.75 -2.64
C GLY A 12 -6.38 -0.50 -2.25
N PRO A 13 -5.05 -0.52 -2.35
CA PRO A 13 -4.20 0.59 -1.88
C PRO A 13 -4.60 1.96 -2.44
N SER A 14 -4.89 2.03 -3.72
CA SER A 14 -5.30 3.27 -4.38
C SER A 14 -6.64 3.79 -3.87
N GLY A 15 -7.65 2.93 -3.82
CA GLY A 15 -8.98 3.30 -3.33
C GLY A 15 -8.98 3.63 -1.85
N ALA A 16 -8.29 2.85 -1.03
CA ALA A 16 -8.16 3.10 0.40
C ALA A 16 -7.43 4.42 0.70
N ALA A 17 -6.34 4.72 -0.01
CA ALA A 17 -5.64 5.99 0.13
C ALA A 17 -6.53 7.17 -0.31
N THR A 18 -7.26 7.02 -1.41
CA THR A 18 -8.24 8.04 -1.86
C THR A 18 -9.29 8.29 -0.78
N ALA A 19 -9.86 7.23 -0.22
CA ALA A 19 -10.85 7.34 0.87
C ALA A 19 -10.28 8.00 2.11
N PHE A 20 -9.06 7.64 2.50
CA PHE A 20 -8.36 8.25 3.63
C PHE A 20 -8.23 9.77 3.48
N TYR A 21 -7.69 10.23 2.36
CA TYR A 21 -7.49 11.66 2.13
C TYR A 21 -8.80 12.42 1.92
N ALA A 22 -9.79 11.83 1.27
CA ALA A 22 -11.12 12.44 1.13
C ALA A 22 -11.82 12.59 2.50
N ALA A 23 -11.77 11.54 3.34
CA ALA A 23 -12.31 11.60 4.70
C ALA A 23 -11.57 12.63 5.56
N LYS A 24 -10.25 12.71 5.44
CA LYS A 24 -9.43 13.70 6.12
C LYS A 24 -9.77 15.14 5.69
N ALA A 25 -10.22 15.32 4.45
CA ALA A 25 -10.73 16.60 3.95
C ALA A 25 -12.17 16.90 4.39
N GLY A 26 -12.77 16.06 5.22
CA GLY A 26 -14.12 16.25 5.77
C GLY A 26 -15.25 15.73 4.91
N MET A 27 -14.94 14.96 3.86
CA MET A 27 -15.95 14.37 2.97
C MET A 27 -16.53 13.09 3.57
N LYS A 28 -17.80 12.84 3.32
CA LYS A 28 -18.45 11.56 3.61
C LYS A 28 -18.13 10.58 2.50
N VAL A 29 -17.37 9.55 2.81
CA VAL A 29 -16.87 8.59 1.82
C VAL A 29 -17.51 7.22 2.02
N LEU A 30 -17.93 6.61 0.92
CA LEU A 30 -18.32 5.21 0.86
C LEU A 30 -17.30 4.45 0.02
N VAL A 31 -16.70 3.41 0.59
CA VAL A 31 -15.85 2.48 -0.16
C VAL A 31 -16.63 1.19 -0.41
N ILE A 32 -16.67 0.76 -1.64
CA ILE A 32 -17.29 -0.51 -2.03
C ILE A 32 -16.24 -1.40 -2.70
N ASP A 33 -16.22 -2.67 -2.33
CA ASP A 33 -15.33 -3.68 -2.90
C ASP A 33 -16.07 -5.01 -3.06
N LYS A 34 -15.65 -5.78 -4.05
CA LYS A 34 -16.18 -7.13 -4.28
C LYS A 34 -15.76 -8.15 -3.23
N SER A 35 -14.69 -7.85 -2.49
CA SER A 35 -14.10 -8.73 -1.49
C SER A 35 -14.31 -8.18 -0.09
N LYS A 36 -14.38 -9.08 0.88
CA LYS A 36 -14.33 -8.74 2.29
C LYS A 36 -12.86 -8.69 2.75
N PHE A 37 -12.46 -7.60 3.36
CA PHE A 37 -11.10 -7.41 3.90
C PHE A 37 -10.98 -7.96 5.33
N PRO A 38 -9.80 -8.45 5.74
CA PRO A 38 -8.59 -8.64 4.92
C PRO A 38 -8.78 -9.69 3.84
N ARG A 39 -8.11 -9.52 2.68
CA ARG A 39 -8.18 -10.46 1.57
C ARG A 39 -6.81 -10.62 0.91
N ASP A 40 -6.55 -11.81 0.37
CA ASP A 40 -5.32 -12.06 -0.38
C ASP A 40 -5.27 -11.29 -1.70
N LYS A 41 -4.08 -10.89 -2.11
CA LYS A 41 -3.81 -10.26 -3.40
C LYS A 41 -2.41 -10.65 -3.88
N ALA A 42 -2.35 -11.32 -5.02
CA ALA A 42 -1.08 -11.74 -5.63
C ALA A 42 -0.17 -10.53 -5.88
N CYS A 43 0.96 -10.46 -5.17
CA CYS A 43 1.94 -9.39 -5.28
C CYS A 43 3.23 -9.79 -4.53
N GLY A 44 4.39 -9.34 -5.03
CA GLY A 44 5.68 -9.51 -4.34
C GLY A 44 5.83 -8.67 -3.07
N GLY A 45 4.99 -7.66 -2.89
CA GLY A 45 4.94 -6.87 -1.66
C GLY A 45 6.09 -5.87 -1.50
N LEU A 46 6.64 -5.36 -2.58
CA LEU A 46 7.73 -4.39 -2.53
C LEU A 46 7.19 -2.96 -2.40
N LEU A 47 7.65 -2.25 -1.38
CA LEU A 47 7.41 -0.82 -1.18
C LEU A 47 8.73 -0.05 -1.20
N THR A 48 8.69 1.20 -1.65
CA THR A 48 9.84 2.11 -1.61
C THR A 48 9.56 3.27 -0.65
N ALA A 49 10.62 3.94 -0.18
CA ALA A 49 10.52 5.10 0.72
C ALA A 49 9.68 6.24 0.13
N ARG A 50 9.60 6.33 -1.19
CA ARG A 50 8.78 7.31 -1.90
C ARG A 50 7.31 7.29 -1.47
N LEU A 51 6.82 6.15 -1.00
CA LEU A 51 5.46 6.04 -0.47
C LEU A 51 5.19 7.08 0.62
N PHE A 52 6.12 7.26 1.56
CA PHE A 52 5.94 8.21 2.66
C PHE A 52 6.25 9.66 2.27
N ASP A 53 7.02 9.87 1.21
CA ASP A 53 7.21 11.20 0.63
C ASP A 53 5.91 11.70 -0.02
N GLU A 54 5.20 10.81 -0.69
CA GLU A 54 3.93 11.12 -1.38
C GLU A 54 2.72 11.10 -0.44
N LEU A 55 2.70 10.19 0.53
CA LEU A 55 1.56 9.92 1.42
C LEU A 55 2.02 9.88 2.90
N PRO A 56 2.57 10.99 3.43
CA PRO A 56 3.20 10.99 4.76
C PRO A 56 2.23 10.66 5.90
N GLU A 57 0.95 11.00 5.76
CA GLU A 57 -0.04 10.76 6.80
C GLU A 57 -0.41 9.28 6.97
N LEU A 58 -0.06 8.43 6.00
CA LEU A 58 -0.26 6.98 6.09
C LEU A 58 0.91 6.27 6.79
N GLU A 59 2.03 6.93 7.03
CA GLU A 59 3.21 6.33 7.67
C GLU A 59 2.88 5.64 9.00
N PRO A 60 2.12 6.23 9.94
CA PRO A 60 1.80 5.60 11.22
C PRO A 60 1.03 4.29 11.10
N TYR A 61 0.29 4.10 10.02
CA TYR A 61 -0.51 2.90 9.76
C TYR A 61 0.26 1.81 9.00
N ILE A 62 1.21 2.21 8.16
CA ILE A 62 1.96 1.30 7.29
C ILE A 62 3.25 0.84 7.96
N LYS A 63 3.96 1.72 8.63
CA LYS A 63 5.26 1.41 9.24
C LYS A 63 5.24 0.18 10.17
N PRO A 64 4.22 0.00 11.03
CA PRO A 64 4.15 -1.17 11.92
C PRO A 64 3.97 -2.52 11.21
N ILE A 65 3.51 -2.52 9.96
CA ILE A 65 3.24 -3.76 9.20
C ILE A 65 4.30 -4.08 8.16
N ILE A 66 5.39 -3.33 8.13
CA ILE A 66 6.57 -3.65 7.32
C ILE A 66 7.25 -4.87 7.92
N GLU A 67 7.37 -5.94 7.13
CA GLU A 67 7.92 -7.21 7.62
C GLU A 67 9.44 -7.20 7.62
N CYS A 68 10.04 -6.64 6.58
CA CYS A 68 11.48 -6.51 6.51
C CYS A 68 11.90 -5.33 5.62
N ALA A 69 13.11 -4.84 5.86
CA ALA A 69 13.78 -3.85 5.02
C ALA A 69 15.04 -4.47 4.41
N SER A 70 15.32 -4.16 3.16
CA SER A 70 16.50 -4.63 2.45
C SER A 70 17.13 -3.48 1.67
N ASN A 71 18.45 -3.45 1.61
CA ASN A 71 19.16 -2.50 0.76
C ASN A 71 19.43 -3.05 -0.63
N ASP A 72 19.42 -4.37 -0.76
CA ASP A 72 19.87 -5.07 -1.96
C ASP A 72 18.72 -5.60 -2.78
N VAL A 73 18.73 -5.32 -4.06
CA VAL A 73 17.81 -5.89 -5.06
C VAL A 73 18.61 -6.50 -6.18
N ASN A 74 18.33 -7.75 -6.47
CA ASN A 74 18.94 -8.48 -7.58
C ASN A 74 17.90 -8.67 -8.69
N LEU A 75 18.20 -8.22 -9.89
CA LEU A 75 17.41 -8.47 -11.08
C LEU A 75 18.07 -9.52 -11.94
N TYR A 76 17.32 -10.53 -12.33
CA TYR A 76 17.78 -11.59 -13.20
C TYR A 76 17.07 -11.54 -14.55
N SER A 77 17.80 -11.86 -15.62
CA SER A 77 17.17 -12.08 -16.91
C SER A 77 16.26 -13.32 -16.87
N PRO A 78 15.28 -13.46 -17.79
CA PRO A 78 14.43 -14.64 -17.85
C PRO A 78 15.23 -15.95 -18.01
N SER A 79 16.40 -15.90 -18.67
CA SER A 79 17.30 -17.05 -18.81
C SER A 79 18.16 -17.35 -17.58
N MET A 80 18.09 -16.48 -16.55
CA MET A 80 18.95 -16.54 -15.35
C MET A 80 20.45 -16.41 -15.62
N LYS A 81 20.83 -16.04 -16.84
CA LYS A 81 22.25 -15.91 -17.24
C LYS A 81 22.85 -14.56 -16.88
N TYR A 82 22.02 -13.54 -16.78
CA TYR A 82 22.47 -12.18 -16.49
C TYR A 82 21.82 -11.71 -15.20
N ARG A 83 22.60 -11.02 -14.37
CA ARG A 83 22.18 -10.43 -13.10
C ARG A 83 22.64 -8.98 -13.03
N ILE A 84 21.78 -8.12 -12.51
CA ILE A 84 22.12 -6.75 -12.15
C ILE A 84 21.78 -6.57 -10.68
N ASP A 85 22.72 -6.03 -9.92
CA ASP A 85 22.57 -5.77 -8.50
C ASP A 85 22.40 -4.27 -8.28
N PHE A 86 21.40 -3.90 -7.47
CA PHE A 86 21.17 -2.52 -7.04
C PHE A 86 21.22 -2.45 -5.53
N GLU A 87 21.80 -1.36 -5.04
CA GLU A 87 21.67 -0.96 -3.65
C GLU A 87 20.72 0.23 -3.55
N PHE A 88 19.76 0.15 -2.64
CA PHE A 88 18.92 1.28 -2.28
C PHE A 88 19.43 1.91 -0.99
N PRO A 89 19.54 3.25 -0.92
CA PRO A 89 19.98 3.91 0.29
C PRO A 89 18.93 3.77 1.41
N GLU A 90 19.40 3.82 2.66
CA GLU A 90 18.58 4.05 3.85
C GLU A 90 17.54 2.95 4.18
N GLY A 91 17.88 1.68 3.94
CA GLY A 91 17.04 0.56 4.38
C GLY A 91 15.74 0.38 3.59
N THR A 92 15.72 0.83 2.35
CA THR A 92 14.63 0.56 1.41
C THR A 92 15.15 -0.29 0.25
N PRO A 93 14.34 -1.12 -0.40
CA PRO A 93 12.88 -1.26 -0.28
C PRO A 93 12.42 -2.04 0.96
N TRP A 94 11.12 -1.91 1.26
CA TRP A 94 10.45 -2.67 2.31
C TRP A 94 9.59 -3.77 1.70
N ASN A 95 9.45 -4.86 2.46
CA ASN A 95 8.54 -5.94 2.12
C ASN A 95 7.32 -5.93 3.04
N ILE A 96 6.17 -6.13 2.44
CA ILE A 96 4.88 -6.24 3.11
C ILE A 96 4.08 -7.41 2.53
N THR A 97 3.13 -7.90 3.28
CA THR A 97 2.10 -8.81 2.78
C THR A 97 0.85 -8.01 2.42
N ARG A 98 0.38 -8.15 1.18
CA ARG A 98 -0.74 -7.36 0.66
C ARG A 98 -2.03 -7.52 1.46
N GLU A 99 -2.30 -8.70 1.99
CA GLU A 99 -3.45 -8.93 2.87
C GLU A 99 -3.42 -8.00 4.09
N VAL A 100 -2.26 -7.88 4.74
CA VAL A 100 -2.07 -7.02 5.91
C VAL A 100 -2.00 -5.55 5.52
N PHE A 101 -1.24 -5.23 4.49
CA PHE A 101 -1.04 -3.86 4.02
C PHE A 101 -2.35 -3.22 3.54
N ASP A 102 -3.06 -3.88 2.65
CA ASP A 102 -4.30 -3.35 2.08
C ASP A 102 -5.36 -3.13 3.18
N ASN A 103 -5.45 -4.06 4.12
CA ASN A 103 -6.36 -3.92 5.26
C ASN A 103 -5.97 -2.76 6.18
N ALA A 104 -4.67 -2.57 6.45
CA ALA A 104 -4.19 -1.47 7.29
C ALA A 104 -4.52 -0.10 6.68
N VAL A 105 -4.35 0.08 5.38
CA VAL A 105 -4.70 1.34 4.70
C VAL A 105 -6.20 1.56 4.68
N LEU A 106 -6.98 0.51 4.45
CA LEU A 106 -8.44 0.59 4.47
C LEU A 106 -8.98 0.94 5.86
N GLU A 107 -8.45 0.32 6.92
CA GLU A 107 -8.80 0.65 8.30
C GLU A 107 -8.43 2.08 8.68
N ALA A 108 -7.32 2.59 8.17
CA ALA A 108 -6.91 3.98 8.37
C ALA A 108 -7.95 4.96 7.79
N ALA A 109 -8.63 4.59 6.70
CA ALA A 109 -9.66 5.39 6.07
C ALA A 109 -11.01 5.37 6.83
N GLY A 110 -11.26 4.33 7.57
CA GLY A 110 -12.48 4.13 8.37
C GLY A 110 -12.35 4.70 9.74
#